data_d0e3ca2c1a6360f54ca3750c99e8f713
#
_entry.id   d0e3ca2c1a6360f54ca3750c99e8f713
#
_cell.length_a   1.000
_cell.length_b   1.000
_cell.length_c   1.000
_cell.angle_alpha   90.00
_cell.angle_beta   90.00
_cell.angle_gamma   90.00
#
_symmetry.space_group_name_H-M   'P 1'
#
loop_
_entity.id
_entity.type
_entity.pdbx_description
1 polymer ?
#
loop_
_entity_poly.entity_id
_entity_poly.type
_entity_poly.pdbx_seq_one_letter_code
_entity_poly.pdbx_strand_id
1 'polypeptide(L)'
;MLAVLGVGVVLGAVALAQSAHPFGIPSADTPSPAAGIKAVPGSRAQGWAAQGRSEVLARHGMVATSDPLAAQAGVDILRQGGNAIDAAVAAGAVLDVTSQNDTGIGGDLFALVWVAKDKKLYALNSGGWAPAGWTPDFFTGRLKAKSVPGNGVNSATVPGAISGYDALLKRFGTLTFKETFERAARIADEGWGQAERRHSDLTGAVNGLRADPDSRRTFLVNDKAPDLYSIIRNPDLARALRLIQQQGRDAFYKGDIAAAIVAKVQANGGVMSKADLEEFASEWVEPVTTNYHGYDVFQLPPPGQGF
;
A
#
# COMPACT_ATOMS: atom_id res chain seq x y z
N MET A 1 -3.25 20.45 15.18
CA MET A 1 -3.45 20.08 13.78
C MET A 1 -2.42 19.02 13.44
N LEU A 2 -2.82 17.78 13.24
CA LEU A 2 -1.93 16.70 12.81
C LEU A 2 -1.91 16.70 11.27
N ALA A 3 -0.75 16.81 10.68
CA ALA A 3 -0.56 16.58 9.26
C ALA A 3 0.11 15.20 9.09
N VAL A 4 -0.54 14.30 8.40
CA VAL A 4 0.03 13.02 8.01
C VAL A 4 0.48 13.13 6.56
N LEU A 5 1.76 12.95 6.33
CA LEU A 5 2.29 12.72 4.98
C LEU A 5 2.11 11.24 4.68
N GLY A 6 1.26 10.98 3.69
CA GLY A 6 0.74 9.66 3.39
C GLY A 6 1.77 8.62 3.02
N VAL A 7 1.39 7.40 3.26
CA VAL A 7 2.00 6.19 2.73
C VAL A 7 1.74 6.18 1.22
N GLY A 8 2.72 6.52 0.47
CA GLY A 8 2.68 6.47 -0.98
C GLY A 8 4.04 6.88 -1.52
N VAL A 9 4.46 6.29 -2.58
CA VAL A 9 5.61 6.75 -3.35
C VAL A 9 5.35 8.22 -3.70
N VAL A 10 5.94 9.13 -2.93
CA VAL A 10 5.89 10.55 -3.20
C VAL A 10 6.81 10.84 -4.38
N LEU A 11 6.26 10.89 -5.57
CA LEU A 11 6.83 11.72 -6.62
C LEU A 11 6.40 13.15 -6.28
N GLY A 12 7.29 13.88 -5.61
CA GLY A 12 7.05 15.23 -5.19
C GLY A 12 6.71 16.15 -6.36
N ALA A 13 5.52 16.71 -6.36
CA ALA A 13 5.22 17.85 -7.18
C ALA A 13 5.74 19.10 -6.47
N VAL A 14 6.92 19.55 -6.86
CA VAL A 14 7.38 20.91 -6.54
C VAL A 14 6.71 21.84 -7.53
N ALA A 15 5.89 22.75 -7.06
CA ALA A 15 5.44 23.90 -7.86
C ALA A 15 6.65 24.81 -8.10
N LEU A 16 7.20 24.77 -9.29
CA LEU A 16 8.25 25.67 -9.72
C LEU A 16 7.67 26.81 -10.55
N ALA A 17 7.97 28.03 -10.14
CA ALA A 17 7.84 29.20 -10.97
C ALA A 17 8.64 29.00 -12.28
N GLN A 18 8.09 29.44 -13.38
CA GLN A 18 8.67 29.31 -14.72
C GLN A 18 10.05 29.94 -14.80
N SER A 19 11.08 29.08 -14.74
CA SER A 19 12.41 29.38 -15.25
C SER A 19 12.93 28.10 -15.91
N ALA A 20 13.58 28.25 -17.07
CA ALA A 20 14.04 27.17 -17.93
C ALA A 20 14.67 26.01 -17.13
N HIS A 21 14.08 24.84 -17.19
CA HIS A 21 14.54 23.64 -16.47
C HIS A 21 15.75 23.03 -17.18
N PRO A 22 16.89 22.81 -16.47
CA PRO A 22 18.06 22.12 -17.01
C PRO A 22 17.87 20.59 -17.16
N PHE A 23 16.77 20.04 -16.71
CA PHE A 23 16.41 18.64 -16.89
C PHE A 23 15.27 18.58 -17.89
N GLY A 24 15.55 18.17 -19.12
CA GLY A 24 14.63 18.12 -20.26
C GLY A 24 13.30 17.43 -19.94
N ILE A 25 12.40 18.15 -19.26
CA ILE A 25 11.00 17.77 -19.18
C ILE A 25 10.44 17.97 -20.58
N PRO A 26 9.86 16.95 -21.23
CA PRO A 26 9.26 17.11 -22.55
C PRO A 26 8.29 18.28 -22.53
N SER A 27 8.40 19.16 -23.54
CA SER A 27 7.41 20.23 -23.72
C SER A 27 6.02 19.62 -23.89
N ALA A 28 4.99 20.39 -23.58
CA ALA A 28 3.60 19.97 -23.75
C ALA A 28 3.26 19.50 -25.18
N ASP A 29 4.11 19.80 -26.15
CA ASP A 29 3.98 19.46 -27.56
C ASP A 29 4.65 18.12 -27.96
N THR A 30 5.25 17.39 -27.01
CA THR A 30 5.83 16.08 -27.33
C THR A 30 4.69 15.07 -27.50
N PRO A 31 4.48 14.49 -28.70
CA PRO A 31 3.45 13.49 -28.90
C PRO A 31 3.64 12.32 -27.94
N SER A 32 2.59 11.96 -27.22
CA SER A 32 2.61 10.74 -26.38
C SER A 32 2.95 9.53 -27.26
N PRO A 33 3.88 8.67 -26.82
CA PRO A 33 4.20 7.44 -27.57
C PRO A 33 3.02 6.46 -27.67
N ALA A 34 1.90 6.75 -27.08
CA ALA A 34 0.68 5.93 -27.09
C ALA A 34 -0.30 6.31 -28.23
N ALA A 35 0.22 6.67 -29.42
CA ALA A 35 -0.62 6.89 -30.60
C ALA A 35 -1.29 5.56 -31.04
N GLY A 36 -2.42 5.25 -30.45
CA GLY A 36 -3.20 4.01 -30.68
C GLY A 36 -4.12 3.63 -29.52
N ILE A 37 -3.84 4.10 -28.32
CA ILE A 37 -4.73 3.89 -27.17
C ILE A 37 -5.77 5.00 -27.15
N LYS A 38 -7.04 4.66 -27.36
CA LYS A 38 -8.16 5.58 -27.13
C LYS A 38 -8.36 5.73 -25.61
N ALA A 39 -7.48 6.50 -24.98
CA ALA A 39 -7.57 6.77 -23.57
C ALA A 39 -8.72 7.76 -23.29
N VAL A 40 -9.48 7.53 -22.22
CA VAL A 40 -10.44 8.52 -21.73
C VAL A 40 -9.70 9.77 -21.24
N PRO A 41 -10.30 10.98 -21.39
CA PRO A 41 -9.69 12.20 -20.90
C PRO A 41 -9.27 12.11 -19.43
N GLY A 42 -8.02 12.47 -19.13
CA GLY A 42 -7.44 12.36 -17.79
C GLY A 42 -6.81 11.01 -17.46
N SER A 43 -6.78 10.05 -18.39
CA SER A 43 -6.03 8.81 -18.19
C SER A 43 -4.52 9.05 -18.23
N ARG A 44 -3.76 8.16 -17.57
CA ARG A 44 -2.29 8.24 -17.59
C ARG A 44 -1.68 8.05 -18.97
N ALA A 45 -2.39 7.39 -19.88
CA ALA A 45 -1.96 7.19 -21.26
C ALA A 45 -1.86 8.50 -22.05
N GLN A 46 -2.55 9.56 -21.62
CA GLN A 46 -2.48 10.88 -22.23
C GLN A 46 -1.31 11.74 -21.73
N GLY A 47 -0.58 11.30 -20.70
CA GLY A 47 0.50 12.06 -20.09
C GLY A 47 0.05 13.24 -19.24
N TRP A 48 1.01 13.98 -18.70
CA TRP A 48 0.78 15.07 -17.75
C TRP A 48 -0.03 16.23 -18.31
N ALA A 49 0.20 16.62 -19.56
CA ALA A 49 -0.45 17.77 -20.20
C ALA A 49 -1.96 17.59 -20.38
N ALA A 50 -2.44 16.37 -20.44
CA ALA A 50 -3.85 16.05 -20.64
C ALA A 50 -4.61 15.85 -19.31
N GLN A 51 -3.94 15.86 -18.18
CA GLN A 51 -4.57 15.68 -16.87
C GLN A 51 -5.06 17.02 -16.30
N GLY A 52 -6.17 17.50 -16.82
CA GLY A 52 -6.88 18.64 -16.25
C GLY A 52 -7.69 18.22 -15.02
N ARG A 53 -7.24 18.57 -13.82
CA ARG A 53 -8.02 18.45 -12.58
C ARG A 53 -8.19 19.82 -11.97
N SER A 54 -9.39 20.09 -11.45
CA SER A 54 -9.59 21.26 -10.59
C SER A 54 -8.77 21.10 -9.31
N GLU A 55 -8.24 22.21 -8.82
CA GLU A 55 -7.62 22.25 -7.50
C GLU A 55 -8.65 21.87 -6.42
N VAL A 56 -8.20 21.11 -5.43
CA VAL A 56 -8.99 20.77 -4.26
C VAL A 56 -8.54 21.61 -3.09
N LEU A 57 -9.41 22.52 -2.65
CA LEU A 57 -9.18 23.37 -1.50
C LEU A 57 -10.03 22.89 -0.32
N ALA A 58 -9.40 22.69 0.84
CA ALA A 58 -10.06 22.17 2.03
C ALA A 58 -9.74 23.03 3.26
N ARG A 59 -10.76 23.39 4.06
CA ARG A 59 -10.62 24.20 5.27
C ARG A 59 -10.26 23.39 6.51
N HIS A 60 -10.66 22.12 6.59
CA HIS A 60 -10.63 21.33 7.81
C HIS A 60 -9.73 20.10 7.74
N GLY A 61 -9.37 19.67 6.56
CA GLY A 61 -8.49 18.51 6.35
C GLY A 61 -8.54 18.05 4.91
N MET A 62 -7.56 17.29 4.51
CA MET A 62 -7.43 16.76 3.16
C MET A 62 -6.87 15.34 3.21
N VAL A 63 -7.31 14.51 2.29
CA VAL A 63 -6.74 13.18 2.03
C VAL A 63 -6.39 13.10 0.55
N ALA A 64 -5.17 12.70 0.26
CA ALA A 64 -4.70 12.46 -1.10
C ALA A 64 -4.10 11.07 -1.20
N THR A 65 -4.54 10.31 -2.20
CA THR A 65 -4.06 8.95 -2.47
C THR A 65 -4.30 8.59 -3.93
N SER A 66 -3.76 7.48 -4.39
CA SER A 66 -3.87 7.01 -5.78
C SER A 66 -5.26 6.48 -6.16
N ASP A 67 -6.16 6.25 -5.19
CA ASP A 67 -7.51 5.72 -5.42
C ASP A 67 -8.58 6.63 -4.83
N PRO A 68 -9.58 7.07 -5.61
CA PRO A 68 -10.66 7.93 -5.13
C PRO A 68 -11.49 7.32 -3.99
N LEU A 69 -11.71 5.99 -3.97
CA LEU A 69 -12.45 5.31 -2.91
C LEU A 69 -11.70 5.37 -1.58
N ALA A 70 -10.37 5.24 -1.64
CA ALA A 70 -9.50 5.39 -0.48
C ALA A 70 -9.48 6.84 0.03
N ALA A 71 -9.39 7.82 -0.87
CA ALA A 71 -9.48 9.24 -0.49
C ALA A 71 -10.82 9.54 0.20
N GLN A 72 -11.93 9.03 -0.34
CA GLN A 72 -13.25 9.16 0.29
C GLN A 72 -13.29 8.55 1.69
N ALA A 73 -12.74 7.34 1.88
CA ALA A 73 -12.72 6.69 3.19
C ALA A 73 -12.01 7.56 4.23
N GLY A 74 -10.85 8.11 3.90
CA GLY A 74 -10.14 9.01 4.80
C GLY A 74 -10.90 10.31 5.09
N VAL A 75 -11.52 10.93 4.08
CA VAL A 75 -12.35 12.14 4.26
C VAL A 75 -13.58 11.85 5.13
N ASP A 76 -14.22 10.71 4.97
CA ASP A 76 -15.38 10.32 5.79
C ASP A 76 -14.99 10.14 7.27
N ILE A 77 -13.81 9.55 7.54
CA ILE A 77 -13.26 9.47 8.91
C ILE A 77 -13.02 10.87 9.50
N LEU A 78 -12.44 11.79 8.73
CA LEU A 78 -12.24 13.17 9.20
C LEU A 78 -13.57 13.87 9.51
N ARG A 79 -14.60 13.67 8.69
CA ARG A 79 -15.96 14.22 8.91
C ARG A 79 -16.65 13.66 10.14
N GLN A 80 -16.35 12.42 10.50
CA GLN A 80 -16.87 11.75 11.69
C GLN A 80 -16.12 12.11 12.96
N GLY A 81 -15.13 12.99 12.88
CA GLY A 81 -14.34 13.46 14.02
C GLY A 81 -13.05 12.68 14.30
N GLY A 82 -12.72 11.70 13.49
CA GLY A 82 -11.41 11.04 13.51
C GLY A 82 -10.29 12.01 13.13
N ASN A 83 -9.07 11.70 13.53
CA ASN A 83 -7.91 12.51 13.21
C ASN A 83 -7.23 12.06 11.91
N ALA A 84 -6.12 12.69 11.56
CA ALA A 84 -5.39 12.41 10.33
C ALA A 84 -4.78 10.99 10.30
N ILE A 85 -4.46 10.40 11.47
CA ILE A 85 -3.96 9.03 11.55
C ILE A 85 -5.10 8.05 11.28
N ASP A 86 -6.25 8.23 11.91
CA ASP A 86 -7.44 7.42 11.67
C ASP A 86 -7.82 7.45 10.18
N ALA A 87 -7.78 8.65 9.58
CA ALA A 87 -8.06 8.84 8.16
C ALA A 87 -7.04 8.14 7.24
N ALA A 88 -5.75 8.21 7.59
CA ALA A 88 -4.70 7.54 6.82
C ALA A 88 -4.81 6.01 6.89
N VAL A 89 -5.11 5.46 8.08
CA VAL A 89 -5.33 4.02 8.25
C VAL A 89 -6.57 3.56 7.46
N ALA A 90 -7.67 4.31 7.51
CA ALA A 90 -8.87 3.96 6.75
C ALA A 90 -8.65 4.03 5.22
N ALA A 91 -7.91 5.04 4.76
CA ALA A 91 -7.53 5.16 3.35
C ALA A 91 -6.60 4.01 2.94
N GLY A 92 -5.59 3.68 3.76
CA GLY A 92 -4.69 2.55 3.55
C GLY A 92 -5.43 1.23 3.46
N ALA A 93 -6.33 0.95 4.40
CA ALA A 93 -7.16 -0.27 4.38
C ALA A 93 -8.01 -0.40 3.11
N VAL A 94 -8.54 0.72 2.57
CA VAL A 94 -9.25 0.69 1.28
C VAL A 94 -8.29 0.45 0.13
N LEU A 95 -7.08 1.02 0.13
CA LEU A 95 -6.06 0.72 -0.87
C LEU A 95 -5.68 -0.77 -0.86
N ASP A 96 -5.59 -1.41 0.32
CA ASP A 96 -5.31 -2.83 0.45
C ASP A 96 -6.38 -3.71 -0.23
N VAL A 97 -7.58 -3.17 -0.43
CA VAL A 97 -8.67 -3.83 -1.19
C VAL A 97 -8.62 -3.47 -2.67
N THR A 98 -8.50 -2.19 -3.00
CA THR A 98 -8.69 -1.70 -4.38
C THR A 98 -7.41 -1.64 -5.19
N SER A 99 -6.25 -1.71 -4.51
CA SER A 99 -4.91 -1.53 -5.09
C SER A 99 -3.94 -2.66 -4.76
N GLN A 100 -4.42 -3.89 -4.77
CA GLN A 100 -3.72 -5.09 -4.27
C GLN A 100 -2.39 -5.43 -4.97
N ASN A 101 -2.11 -4.83 -6.12
CA ASN A 101 -0.81 -4.94 -6.79
C ASN A 101 0.24 -3.95 -6.27
N ASP A 102 -0.20 -2.91 -5.54
CA ASP A 102 0.68 -1.86 -4.99
C ASP A 102 0.74 -1.94 -3.45
N THR A 103 -0.35 -2.39 -2.80
CA THR A 103 -0.50 -2.47 -1.34
C THR A 103 -1.24 -3.74 -0.94
N GLY A 104 -1.31 -4.03 0.36
CA GLY A 104 -2.07 -5.17 0.86
C GLY A 104 -1.81 -5.41 2.34
N ILE A 105 -2.74 -6.09 3.02
CA ILE A 105 -2.58 -6.48 4.43
C ILE A 105 -1.40 -7.44 4.65
N GLY A 106 -0.91 -8.07 3.59
CA GLY A 106 0.29 -8.91 3.57
C GLY A 106 1.58 -8.19 3.17
N GLY A 107 1.53 -6.87 3.00
CA GLY A 107 2.67 -6.04 2.62
C GLY A 107 3.31 -5.32 3.81
N ASP A 108 4.02 -4.24 3.49
CA ASP A 108 4.74 -3.39 4.42
C ASP A 108 4.01 -2.07 4.67
N LEU A 109 4.41 -1.37 5.73
CA LEU A 109 3.95 -0.01 6.01
C LEU A 109 5.11 0.87 6.50
N PHE A 110 5.22 2.04 5.91
CA PHE A 110 6.14 3.09 6.34
C PHE A 110 5.36 4.38 6.55
N ALA A 111 5.62 5.10 7.65
CA ALA A 111 4.92 6.34 7.92
C ALA A 111 5.83 7.42 8.50
N LEU A 112 5.64 8.65 8.02
CA LEU A 112 6.13 9.87 8.64
C LEU A 112 4.94 10.64 9.19
N VAL A 113 4.97 10.96 10.48
CA VAL A 113 3.89 11.60 11.21
C VAL A 113 4.37 12.92 11.82
N TRP A 114 3.90 14.04 11.28
CA TRP A 114 4.15 15.33 11.88
C TRP A 114 3.09 15.66 12.93
N VAL A 115 3.51 15.81 14.17
CA VAL A 115 2.66 16.23 15.28
C VAL A 115 2.89 17.72 15.57
N ALA A 116 1.99 18.56 15.08
CA ALA A 116 2.16 20.01 15.16
C ALA A 116 2.25 20.54 16.60
N LYS A 117 1.53 19.91 17.56
CA LYS A 117 1.58 20.24 18.99
C LYS A 117 2.99 20.03 19.55
N ASP A 118 3.63 18.94 19.16
CA ASP A 118 4.95 18.55 19.65
C ASP A 118 6.07 19.21 18.83
N LYS A 119 5.72 19.79 17.67
CA LYS A 119 6.66 20.26 16.64
C LYS A 119 7.69 19.19 16.28
N LYS A 120 7.24 17.95 16.25
CA LYS A 120 8.11 16.78 16.01
C LYS A 120 7.58 15.91 14.89
N LEU A 121 8.52 15.42 14.09
CA LEU A 121 8.31 14.39 13.10
C LEU A 121 8.65 13.02 13.72
N TYR A 122 7.71 12.09 13.62
CA TYR A 122 7.88 10.71 14.03
C TYR A 122 7.95 9.82 12.80
N ALA A 123 8.78 8.79 12.84
CA ALA A 123 8.90 7.82 11.77
C ALA A 123 8.59 6.41 12.28
N LEU A 124 7.76 5.69 11.53
CA LEU A 124 7.41 4.31 11.80
C LEU A 124 7.93 3.41 10.67
N ASN A 125 8.77 2.45 11.04
CA ASN A 125 9.18 1.35 10.18
C ASN A 125 8.34 0.12 10.51
N SER A 126 7.58 -0.35 9.55
CA SER A 126 6.86 -1.61 9.58
C SER A 126 7.11 -2.38 8.28
N GLY A 127 8.35 -2.33 7.79
CA GLY A 127 8.87 -3.22 6.77
C GLY A 127 9.07 -4.62 7.36
N GLY A 128 8.63 -5.62 6.63
CA GLY A 128 8.65 -7.00 7.09
C GLY A 128 10.06 -7.55 7.28
N TRP A 129 10.25 -8.32 8.34
CA TRP A 129 11.52 -9.02 8.58
C TRP A 129 11.67 -10.21 7.63
N ALA A 130 12.91 -10.58 7.34
CA ALA A 130 13.20 -11.87 6.75
C ALA A 130 12.80 -12.98 7.73
N PRO A 131 12.09 -14.03 7.29
CA PRO A 131 11.85 -15.19 8.14
C PRO A 131 13.15 -15.75 8.71
N ALA A 132 13.17 -16.23 9.94
CA ALA A 132 14.37 -16.76 10.59
C ALA A 132 15.04 -17.89 9.80
N GLY A 133 14.25 -18.65 9.04
CA GLY A 133 14.76 -19.70 8.15
C GLY A 133 15.44 -19.20 6.86
N TRP A 134 15.46 -17.89 6.58
CA TRP A 134 16.16 -17.31 5.44
C TRP A 134 17.65 -17.15 5.75
N THR A 135 18.39 -18.23 5.61
CA THR A 135 19.85 -18.25 5.74
C THR A 135 20.52 -18.24 4.37
N PRO A 136 21.80 -17.85 4.27
CA PRO A 136 22.56 -17.99 3.02
C PRO A 136 22.50 -19.42 2.45
N ASP A 137 22.59 -20.44 3.32
CA ASP A 137 22.50 -21.84 2.91
C ASP A 137 21.10 -22.22 2.38
N PHE A 138 20.05 -21.66 2.95
CA PHE A 138 18.71 -21.86 2.41
C PHE A 138 18.62 -21.43 0.94
N PHE A 139 19.15 -20.29 0.58
CA PHE A 139 19.11 -19.80 -0.80
C PHE A 139 20.14 -20.49 -1.71
N THR A 140 21.40 -20.53 -1.31
CA THR A 140 22.47 -21.05 -2.16
C THR A 140 22.57 -22.57 -2.12
N GLY A 141 22.38 -23.16 -0.97
CA GLY A 141 22.44 -24.60 -0.74
C GLY A 141 21.16 -25.31 -1.18
N ARG A 142 20.01 -25.00 -0.55
CA ARG A 142 18.73 -25.69 -0.80
C ARG A 142 18.04 -25.25 -2.08
N LEU A 143 17.87 -23.94 -2.31
CA LEU A 143 17.16 -23.43 -3.50
C LEU A 143 18.05 -23.34 -4.73
N LYS A 144 19.38 -23.46 -4.60
CA LYS A 144 20.38 -23.26 -5.67
C LYS A 144 20.21 -21.87 -6.34
N ALA A 145 19.76 -20.88 -5.60
CA ALA A 145 19.52 -19.53 -6.07
C ALA A 145 20.75 -18.65 -5.82
N LYS A 146 21.06 -17.73 -6.74
CA LYS A 146 22.15 -16.75 -6.61
C LYS A 146 21.74 -15.50 -5.83
N SER A 147 20.44 -15.29 -5.66
CA SER A 147 19.83 -14.16 -4.95
C SER A 147 18.47 -14.58 -4.41
N VAL A 148 17.88 -13.76 -3.54
CA VAL A 148 16.49 -13.92 -3.14
C VAL A 148 15.61 -13.86 -4.40
N PRO A 149 14.70 -14.84 -4.59
CA PRO A 149 13.79 -14.85 -5.75
C PRO A 149 12.93 -13.58 -5.80
N GLY A 150 12.63 -13.10 -6.99
CA GLY A 150 11.74 -11.94 -7.16
C GLY A 150 10.25 -12.29 -7.10
N ASN A 151 9.89 -13.58 -7.03
CA ASN A 151 8.51 -14.06 -7.02
C ASN A 151 8.35 -15.32 -6.17
N GLY A 152 7.11 -15.59 -5.78
CA GLY A 152 6.73 -16.76 -5.00
C GLY A 152 6.96 -16.59 -3.51
N VAL A 153 6.71 -17.66 -2.73
CA VAL A 153 6.71 -17.60 -1.25
C VAL A 153 8.07 -17.28 -0.63
N ASN A 154 9.15 -17.45 -1.38
CA ASN A 154 10.51 -17.13 -0.93
C ASN A 154 10.96 -15.71 -1.32
N SER A 155 10.04 -14.86 -1.80
CA SER A 155 10.25 -13.43 -2.00
C SER A 155 9.48 -12.58 -0.99
N ALA A 156 8.56 -13.18 -0.23
CA ALA A 156 7.71 -12.48 0.72
C ALA A 156 8.32 -12.52 2.14
N THR A 157 8.58 -11.36 2.70
CA THR A 157 8.96 -11.17 4.09
C THR A 157 7.78 -11.38 5.03
N VAL A 158 8.00 -11.33 6.33
CA VAL A 158 6.91 -11.31 7.32
C VAL A 158 6.07 -10.07 7.09
N PRO A 159 4.74 -10.18 6.91
CA PRO A 159 3.90 -9.01 6.65
C PRO A 159 3.96 -7.95 7.75
N GLY A 160 4.15 -6.69 7.39
CA GLY A 160 4.27 -5.59 8.34
C GLY A 160 3.04 -4.67 8.44
N ALA A 161 2.20 -4.60 7.40
CA ALA A 161 1.16 -3.58 7.28
C ALA A 161 0.20 -3.51 8.48
N ILE A 162 -0.35 -4.63 8.92
CA ILE A 162 -1.31 -4.66 10.05
C ILE A 162 -0.66 -4.24 11.37
N SER A 163 0.60 -4.61 11.60
CA SER A 163 1.35 -4.14 12.77
C SER A 163 1.59 -2.62 12.72
N GLY A 164 1.86 -2.09 11.52
CA GLY A 164 2.03 -0.66 11.30
C GLY A 164 0.75 0.13 11.57
N TYR A 165 -0.40 -0.35 11.07
CA TYR A 165 -1.69 0.26 11.36
C TYR A 165 -2.00 0.24 12.87
N ASP A 166 -1.76 -0.88 13.54
CA ASP A 166 -1.94 -1.01 14.99
C ASP A 166 -1.06 -0.02 15.77
N ALA A 167 0.22 0.10 15.39
CA ALA A 167 1.16 1.02 16.01
C ALA A 167 0.76 2.50 15.81
N LEU A 168 0.28 2.85 14.62
CA LEU A 168 -0.23 4.19 14.31
C LEU A 168 -1.47 4.52 15.14
N LEU A 169 -2.47 3.64 15.13
CA LEU A 169 -3.71 3.83 15.87
C LEU A 169 -3.46 3.92 17.38
N LYS A 170 -2.64 3.04 17.95
CA LYS A 170 -2.33 3.03 19.39
C LYS A 170 -1.62 4.30 19.87
N ARG A 171 -0.75 4.86 19.03
CA ARG A 171 0.06 6.01 19.44
C ARG A 171 -0.62 7.35 19.20
N PHE A 172 -1.30 7.48 18.07
CA PHE A 172 -1.81 8.77 17.60
C PHE A 172 -3.27 8.73 17.17
N GLY A 173 -3.86 7.55 16.98
CA GLY A 173 -5.25 7.40 16.61
C GLY A 173 -6.22 7.73 17.74
N THR A 174 -7.47 7.96 17.36
CA THR A 174 -8.62 8.11 18.28
C THR A 174 -9.67 7.02 18.04
N LEU A 175 -9.52 6.29 16.93
CA LEU A 175 -10.39 5.19 16.53
C LEU A 175 -9.62 3.87 16.58
N THR A 176 -10.35 2.77 16.38
CA THR A 176 -9.80 1.41 16.38
C THR A 176 -9.90 0.79 14.97
N PHE A 177 -9.42 -0.44 14.80
CA PHE A 177 -9.65 -1.20 13.57
C PHE A 177 -11.14 -1.36 13.23
N LYS A 178 -12.02 -1.37 14.23
CA LYS A 178 -13.45 -1.53 14.02
C LYS A 178 -14.00 -0.43 13.12
N GLU A 179 -13.65 0.81 13.40
CA GLU A 179 -14.13 1.98 12.65
C GLU A 179 -13.32 2.19 11.37
N THR A 180 -12.00 2.11 11.46
CA THR A 180 -11.11 2.44 10.33
C THR A 180 -11.16 1.42 9.20
N PHE A 181 -11.43 0.14 9.50
CA PHE A 181 -11.48 -0.93 8.49
C PHE A 181 -12.88 -1.19 7.94
N GLU A 182 -13.93 -0.55 8.48
CA GLU A 182 -15.32 -0.84 8.10
C GLU A 182 -15.59 -0.63 6.62
N ARG A 183 -15.12 0.49 6.08
CA ARG A 183 -15.32 0.77 4.66
C ARG A 183 -14.56 -0.20 3.76
N ALA A 184 -13.34 -0.57 4.13
CA ALA A 184 -12.53 -1.53 3.39
C ALA A 184 -13.19 -2.91 3.36
N ALA A 185 -13.63 -3.41 4.52
CA ALA A 185 -14.31 -4.70 4.62
C ALA A 185 -15.60 -4.73 3.79
N ARG A 186 -16.39 -3.64 3.82
CA ARG A 186 -17.59 -3.51 3.02
C ARG A 186 -17.31 -3.47 1.52
N ILE A 187 -16.32 -2.70 1.07
CA ILE A 187 -15.93 -2.65 -0.35
C ILE A 187 -15.45 -4.02 -0.83
N ALA A 188 -14.68 -4.74 -0.02
CA ALA A 188 -14.23 -6.08 -0.37
C ALA A 188 -15.39 -7.07 -0.56
N ASP A 189 -16.45 -6.94 0.24
CA ASP A 189 -17.65 -7.80 0.23
C ASP A 189 -18.64 -7.40 -0.87
N GLU A 190 -19.05 -6.14 -0.90
CA GLU A 190 -20.03 -5.60 -1.85
C GLU A 190 -19.47 -5.46 -3.27
N GLY A 191 -18.17 -5.15 -3.37
CA GLY A 191 -17.43 -5.00 -4.60
C GLY A 191 -17.09 -3.55 -4.95
N TRP A 192 -16.14 -3.42 -5.89
CA TRP A 192 -15.72 -2.15 -6.48
C TRP A 192 -15.55 -2.27 -7.99
N GLY A 193 -15.60 -1.13 -8.69
CA GLY A 193 -15.46 -1.09 -10.15
C GLY A 193 -14.01 -1.30 -10.61
N GLN A 194 -13.81 -2.13 -11.62
CA GLN A 194 -12.52 -2.33 -12.29
C GLN A 194 -12.16 -1.09 -13.10
N ALA A 195 -11.28 -0.27 -12.55
CA ALA A 195 -10.78 0.92 -13.22
C ALA A 195 -9.73 0.58 -14.28
N GLU A 196 -9.53 1.49 -15.25
CA GLU A 196 -8.62 1.34 -16.39
C GLU A 196 -7.20 0.92 -15.97
N ARG A 197 -6.64 1.60 -14.97
CA ARG A 197 -5.30 1.28 -14.48
C ARG A 197 -5.22 -0.14 -13.94
N ARG A 198 -6.17 -0.54 -13.10
CA ARG A 198 -6.20 -1.88 -12.49
C ARG A 198 -6.41 -2.97 -13.52
N HIS A 199 -7.25 -2.72 -14.50
CA HIS A 199 -7.43 -3.63 -15.63
C HIS A 199 -6.10 -3.83 -16.38
N SER A 200 -5.37 -2.76 -16.65
CA SER A 200 -4.06 -2.81 -17.31
C SER A 200 -3.03 -3.59 -16.48
N ASP A 201 -2.93 -3.29 -15.18
CA ASP A 201 -1.99 -3.94 -14.25
C ASP A 201 -2.27 -5.45 -14.17
N LEU A 202 -3.54 -5.85 -13.97
CA LEU A 202 -3.93 -7.26 -13.92
C LEU A 202 -3.72 -7.97 -15.27
N THR A 203 -3.98 -7.29 -16.38
CA THR A 203 -3.73 -7.84 -17.71
C THR A 203 -2.25 -8.17 -17.90
N GLY A 204 -1.36 -7.29 -17.45
CA GLY A 204 0.09 -7.51 -17.47
C GLY A 204 0.54 -8.67 -16.55
N ALA A 205 -0.18 -8.89 -15.45
CA ALA A 205 0.16 -9.90 -14.44
C ALA A 205 -0.46 -11.29 -14.65
N VAL A 206 -1.34 -11.47 -15.66
CA VAL A 206 -2.15 -12.69 -15.87
C VAL A 206 -1.34 -13.97 -15.81
N ASN A 207 -0.17 -14.02 -16.44
CA ASN A 207 0.65 -15.24 -16.47
C ASN A 207 1.20 -15.61 -15.09
N GLY A 208 1.63 -14.63 -14.29
CA GLY A 208 2.06 -14.85 -12.92
C GLY A 208 0.91 -15.28 -12.01
N LEU A 209 -0.25 -14.65 -12.16
CA LEU A 209 -1.44 -14.97 -11.38
C LEU A 209 -1.99 -16.38 -11.67
N ARG A 210 -1.88 -16.85 -12.92
CA ARG A 210 -2.27 -18.21 -13.29
C ARG A 210 -1.38 -19.29 -12.68
N ALA A 211 -0.13 -18.97 -12.39
CA ALA A 211 0.84 -19.93 -11.85
C ALA A 211 0.52 -20.34 -10.40
N ASP A 212 -0.19 -19.51 -9.64
CA ASP A 212 -0.65 -19.83 -8.29
C ASP A 212 -2.18 -20.03 -8.27
N PRO A 213 -2.68 -21.18 -7.80
CA PRO A 213 -4.11 -21.48 -7.82
C PRO A 213 -4.97 -20.47 -7.03
N ASP A 214 -4.47 -19.95 -5.91
CA ASP A 214 -5.20 -18.99 -5.08
C ASP A 214 -5.25 -17.61 -5.74
N SER A 215 -4.12 -17.16 -6.31
CA SER A 215 -4.06 -15.91 -7.07
C SER A 215 -4.97 -15.97 -8.30
N ARG A 216 -4.94 -17.11 -9.03
CA ARG A 216 -5.80 -17.35 -10.18
C ARG A 216 -7.28 -17.23 -9.81
N ARG A 217 -7.70 -17.91 -8.72
CA ARG A 217 -9.08 -17.89 -8.24
C ARG A 217 -9.51 -16.51 -7.78
N THR A 218 -8.61 -15.76 -7.15
CA THR A 218 -8.92 -14.48 -6.51
C THR A 218 -8.97 -13.33 -7.52
N PHE A 219 -8.06 -13.31 -8.48
CA PHE A 219 -7.82 -12.14 -9.33
C PHE A 219 -8.24 -12.32 -10.79
N LEU A 220 -8.52 -13.55 -11.23
CA LEU A 220 -8.87 -13.81 -12.63
C LEU A 220 -10.29 -14.33 -12.77
N VAL A 221 -10.95 -13.92 -13.86
CA VAL A 221 -12.23 -14.43 -14.32
C VAL A 221 -12.01 -15.17 -15.63
N ASN A 222 -12.34 -16.47 -15.66
CA ASN A 222 -12.08 -17.32 -16.84
C ASN A 222 -10.62 -17.21 -17.37
N ASP A 223 -9.66 -17.20 -16.44
CA ASP A 223 -8.22 -17.08 -16.74
C ASP A 223 -7.78 -15.76 -17.39
N LYS A 224 -8.56 -14.71 -17.25
CA LYS A 224 -8.26 -13.37 -17.77
C LYS A 224 -8.42 -12.33 -16.67
N ALA A 225 -7.82 -11.17 -16.86
CA ALA A 225 -8.14 -10.02 -16.06
C ALA A 225 -9.66 -9.74 -16.16
N PRO A 226 -10.32 -9.36 -15.03
CA PRO A 226 -11.72 -8.95 -15.07
C PRO A 226 -11.94 -7.83 -16.09
N ASP A 227 -13.09 -7.82 -16.73
CA ASP A 227 -13.42 -6.83 -17.75
C ASP A 227 -13.42 -5.41 -17.16
N LEU A 228 -13.03 -4.45 -17.98
CA LEU A 228 -13.08 -3.04 -17.63
C LEU A 228 -14.50 -2.64 -17.20
N TYR A 229 -14.61 -1.90 -16.08
CA TYR A 229 -15.87 -1.46 -15.46
C TYR A 229 -16.73 -2.58 -14.86
N SER A 230 -16.26 -3.82 -14.84
CA SER A 230 -16.93 -4.89 -14.08
C SER A 230 -16.79 -4.67 -12.57
N ILE A 231 -17.68 -5.30 -11.81
CA ILE A 231 -17.60 -5.29 -10.34
C ILE A 231 -16.73 -6.45 -9.87
N ILE A 232 -15.70 -6.13 -9.10
CA ILE A 232 -14.81 -7.10 -8.47
C ILE A 232 -15.18 -7.23 -7.01
N ARG A 233 -15.06 -8.44 -6.47
CA ARG A 233 -15.25 -8.75 -5.05
C ARG A 233 -14.13 -9.61 -4.53
N ASN A 234 -13.83 -9.45 -3.24
CA ASN A 234 -12.90 -10.32 -2.54
C ASN A 234 -13.47 -10.68 -1.15
N PRO A 235 -14.43 -11.62 -1.09
CA PRO A 235 -15.07 -11.98 0.18
C PRO A 235 -14.10 -12.64 1.18
N ASP A 236 -13.03 -13.27 0.71
CA ASP A 236 -11.99 -13.83 1.56
C ASP A 236 -11.23 -12.73 2.31
N LEU A 237 -10.87 -11.66 1.60
CA LEU A 237 -10.26 -10.47 2.20
C LEU A 237 -11.26 -9.75 3.13
N ALA A 238 -12.53 -9.66 2.76
CA ALA A 238 -13.56 -9.09 3.63
C ALA A 238 -13.64 -9.82 4.97
N ARG A 239 -13.61 -11.16 4.97
CA ARG A 239 -13.57 -11.97 6.20
C ARG A 239 -12.31 -11.72 7.03
N ALA A 240 -11.15 -11.64 6.40
CA ALA A 240 -9.90 -11.34 7.09
C ALA A 240 -9.94 -9.95 7.75
N LEU A 241 -10.43 -8.93 7.04
CA LEU A 241 -10.59 -7.58 7.59
C LEU A 241 -11.57 -7.55 8.76
N ARG A 242 -12.69 -8.30 8.69
CA ARG A 242 -13.64 -8.38 9.80
C ARG A 242 -13.07 -9.12 11.02
N LEU A 243 -12.23 -10.13 10.83
CA LEU A 243 -11.51 -10.75 11.95
C LEU A 243 -10.57 -9.75 12.62
N ILE A 244 -9.84 -8.95 11.84
CA ILE A 244 -8.96 -7.90 12.37
C ILE A 244 -9.78 -6.82 13.11
N GLN A 245 -10.95 -6.43 12.59
CA GLN A 245 -11.85 -5.51 13.28
C GLN A 245 -12.28 -6.03 14.66
N GLN A 246 -12.52 -7.32 14.79
CA GLN A 246 -13.04 -7.97 16.01
C GLN A 246 -11.94 -8.27 17.03
N GLN A 247 -10.77 -8.69 16.58
CA GLN A 247 -9.72 -9.26 17.42
C GLN A 247 -8.42 -8.44 17.40
N GLY A 248 -8.37 -7.38 16.59
CA GLY A 248 -7.19 -6.53 16.45
C GLY A 248 -6.03 -7.23 15.74
N ARG A 249 -4.83 -6.73 16.00
CA ARG A 249 -3.58 -7.20 15.42
C ARG A 249 -3.35 -8.71 15.59
N ASP A 250 -3.73 -9.26 16.72
CA ASP A 250 -3.48 -10.67 17.06
C ASP A 250 -4.25 -11.65 16.15
N ALA A 251 -5.39 -11.24 15.57
CA ALA A 251 -6.07 -12.02 14.53
C ALA A 251 -5.17 -12.35 13.35
N PHE A 252 -4.31 -11.39 12.97
CA PHE A 252 -3.41 -11.52 11.82
C PHE A 252 -2.13 -12.29 12.18
N TYR A 253 -1.51 -12.01 13.34
CA TYR A 253 -0.17 -12.52 13.65
C TYR A 253 -0.17 -13.80 14.51
N LYS A 254 -1.28 -14.12 15.21
CA LYS A 254 -1.36 -15.30 16.11
C LYS A 254 -2.54 -16.21 15.81
N GLY A 255 -3.56 -15.70 15.10
CA GLY A 255 -4.81 -16.42 14.83
C GLY A 255 -4.79 -17.24 13.54
N ASP A 256 -6.01 -17.45 13.01
CA ASP A 256 -6.24 -18.26 11.82
C ASP A 256 -5.57 -17.70 10.55
N ILE A 257 -5.44 -16.37 10.45
CA ILE A 257 -4.76 -15.73 9.32
C ILE A 257 -3.27 -16.11 9.33
N ALA A 258 -2.60 -16.03 10.48
CA ALA A 258 -1.22 -16.49 10.63
C ALA A 258 -1.06 -17.95 10.24
N ALA A 259 -1.95 -18.81 10.74
CA ALA A 259 -1.92 -20.23 10.42
C ALA A 259 -2.06 -20.51 8.91
N ALA A 260 -2.95 -19.79 8.25
CA ALA A 260 -3.16 -19.90 6.79
C ALA A 260 -1.94 -19.40 5.99
N ILE A 261 -1.32 -18.29 6.39
CA ILE A 261 -0.09 -17.78 5.77
C ILE A 261 1.03 -18.81 5.87
N VAL A 262 1.30 -19.30 7.08
CA VAL A 262 2.36 -20.29 7.32
C VAL A 262 2.11 -21.57 6.53
N ALA A 263 0.87 -22.09 6.55
CA ALA A 263 0.51 -23.28 5.80
C ALA A 263 0.75 -23.09 4.28
N LYS A 264 0.34 -21.96 3.72
CA LYS A 264 0.56 -21.65 2.28
C LYS A 264 2.04 -21.55 1.96
N VAL A 265 2.82 -20.84 2.78
CA VAL A 265 4.25 -20.65 2.56
C VAL A 265 4.98 -21.98 2.61
N GLN A 266 4.73 -22.81 3.63
CA GLN A 266 5.39 -24.11 3.82
C GLN A 266 4.98 -25.13 2.76
N ALA A 267 3.71 -25.17 2.37
CA ALA A 267 3.24 -26.04 1.28
C ALA A 267 3.90 -25.74 -0.07
N ASN A 268 4.41 -24.51 -0.26
CA ASN A 268 5.13 -24.10 -1.45
C ASN A 268 6.67 -24.03 -1.26
N GLY A 269 7.18 -24.72 -0.24
CA GLY A 269 8.62 -24.88 -0.01
C GLY A 269 9.30 -23.70 0.68
N GLY A 270 8.54 -22.74 1.19
CA GLY A 270 9.06 -21.65 2.04
C GLY A 270 9.32 -22.09 3.47
N VAL A 271 9.95 -21.21 4.25
CA VAL A 271 10.43 -21.50 5.61
C VAL A 271 9.88 -20.58 6.69
N MET A 272 8.96 -19.68 6.33
CA MET A 272 8.28 -18.84 7.33
C MET A 272 7.56 -19.71 8.36
N SER A 273 7.74 -19.37 9.61
CA SER A 273 7.14 -20.06 10.75
C SER A 273 6.09 -19.20 11.45
N LYS A 274 5.33 -19.81 12.35
CA LYS A 274 4.39 -19.09 13.19
C LYS A 274 5.12 -18.10 14.13
N ALA A 275 6.29 -18.48 14.65
CA ALA A 275 7.11 -17.63 15.50
C ALA A 275 7.53 -16.34 14.76
N ASP A 276 7.90 -16.42 13.48
CA ASP A 276 8.26 -15.23 12.69
C ASP A 276 7.13 -14.21 12.64
N LEU A 277 5.88 -14.67 12.57
CA LEU A 277 4.70 -13.80 12.60
C LEU A 277 4.41 -13.28 14.02
N GLU A 278 4.42 -14.14 15.03
CA GLU A 278 4.08 -13.77 16.41
C GLU A 278 5.05 -12.76 17.01
N GLU A 279 6.34 -12.88 16.68
CA GLU A 279 7.42 -12.02 17.18
C GLU A 279 7.51 -10.67 16.43
N PHE A 280 6.95 -10.59 15.23
CA PHE A 280 7.03 -9.37 14.43
C PHE A 280 6.45 -8.16 15.19
N ALA A 281 7.17 -7.06 15.18
CA ALA A 281 6.73 -5.78 15.74
C ALA A 281 7.23 -4.62 14.86
N SER A 282 6.37 -3.63 14.68
CA SER A 282 6.75 -2.36 14.04
C SER A 282 7.65 -1.54 14.96
N GLU A 283 8.55 -0.77 14.39
CA GLU A 283 9.55 0.01 15.12
C GLU A 283 9.36 1.52 14.87
N TRP A 284 9.30 2.28 15.96
CA TRP A 284 9.43 3.73 15.88
C TRP A 284 10.92 4.08 15.79
N VAL A 285 11.28 4.73 14.70
CA VAL A 285 12.67 5.07 14.38
C VAL A 285 12.84 6.59 14.27
N GLU A 286 14.08 7.07 14.40
CA GLU A 286 14.35 8.48 14.09
C GLU A 286 14.49 8.65 12.58
N PRO A 287 13.80 9.65 11.98
CA PRO A 287 13.92 9.91 10.55
C PRO A 287 15.34 10.37 10.20
N VAL A 288 15.84 9.97 9.05
CA VAL A 288 17.07 10.54 8.49
C VAL A 288 16.74 11.84 7.75
N THR A 289 17.67 12.77 7.75
CA THR A 289 17.47 14.07 7.11
C THR A 289 18.69 14.51 6.31
N THR A 290 18.43 15.27 5.27
CA THR A 290 19.45 16.00 4.50
C THR A 290 18.92 17.38 4.12
N ASN A 291 19.82 18.37 3.95
CA ASN A 291 19.40 19.67 3.45
C ASN A 291 19.62 19.75 1.94
N TYR A 292 18.59 20.14 1.22
CA TYR A 292 18.64 20.37 -0.21
C TYR A 292 18.09 21.76 -0.56
N HIS A 293 18.95 22.62 -1.07
CA HIS A 293 18.61 24.01 -1.42
C HIS A 293 17.91 24.81 -0.30
N GLY A 294 18.32 24.60 0.96
CA GLY A 294 17.73 25.28 2.11
C GLY A 294 16.47 24.62 2.70
N TYR A 295 16.05 23.48 2.14
CA TYR A 295 14.95 22.67 2.66
C TYR A 295 15.50 21.41 3.34
N ASP A 296 15.01 21.13 4.55
CA ASP A 296 15.29 19.88 5.22
C ASP A 296 14.35 18.78 4.68
N VAL A 297 14.94 17.77 4.08
CA VAL A 297 14.24 16.61 3.53
C VAL A 297 14.35 15.46 4.52
N PHE A 298 13.22 14.92 4.93
CA PHE A 298 13.14 13.81 5.88
C PHE A 298 12.60 12.56 5.22
N GLN A 299 13.14 11.41 5.63
CA GLN A 299 12.64 10.10 5.22
C GLN A 299 12.95 9.04 6.27
N LEU A 300 12.41 7.84 6.07
CA LEU A 300 12.75 6.71 6.91
C LEU A 300 14.17 6.22 6.63
N PRO A 301 14.87 5.72 7.66
CA PRO A 301 16.13 5.00 7.45
C PRO A 301 15.89 3.67 6.71
N PRO A 302 16.93 2.96 6.31
CA PRO A 302 16.82 1.61 5.77
C PRO A 302 15.94 0.70 6.68
N PRO A 303 15.16 -0.23 6.11
CA PRO A 303 15.22 -0.70 4.72
C PRO A 303 14.51 0.18 3.69
N GLY A 304 13.99 1.34 4.05
CA GLY A 304 13.44 2.29 3.09
C GLY A 304 14.50 2.72 2.07
N GLN A 305 14.08 2.91 0.80
CA GLN A 305 14.94 3.28 -0.33
C GLN A 305 14.59 4.68 -0.86
N GLY A 306 14.14 5.57 0.01
CA GLY A 306 13.63 6.88 -0.37
C GLY A 306 14.71 7.96 -0.65
N PHE A 307 15.98 7.64 -0.65
CA PHE A 307 17.12 8.57 -0.86
C PHE A 307 17.66 8.53 -2.27
#